data_7abfe042b1a3fe418b4ed04217167a37
#
_entry.id   7abfe042b1a3fe418b4ed04217167a37
#
_cell.length_a   1.000
_cell.length_b   1.000
_cell.length_c   1.000
_cell.angle_alpha   90.00
_cell.angle_beta   90.00
_cell.angle_gamma   90.00
#
_symmetry.space_group_name_H-M   'P 1'
#
loop_
_entity.id
_entity.type
_entity.pdbx_description
1 polymer ?
#
loop_
_entity_poly.entity_id
_entity_poly.type
_entity_poly.pdbx_seq_one_letter_code
_entity_poly.pdbx_strand_id
1 'polypeptide(L)'
;DEYKALKDGLTESVKRILREETSIITEGFNLENYHHYVKSNEDHFKVVSRTRDLFSDDFNFPVMTLLPRLEKILNFKLSDIDPKTKEKMHIIVRINRPQSNDFNPPHKDVYHGVDIDNYIPLFVNFWIPVCGSTNKSNLPVVPKSHLLSESKVLRTIGGSEVEGNKYRVCVIKSWDGKNELVRSKVKYGQVLIFSSHLIHGLALNNETDMTRVALEFRLFKA
;
A
#
# COMPACT_ATOMS: atom_id res chain seq x y z
N ASP A 1 11.04 -1.33 -21.32
CA ASP A 1 11.37 -1.09 -19.90
C ASP A 1 10.10 -1.21 -19.06
N GLU A 2 10.03 -2.29 -18.23
CA GLU A 2 8.85 -2.66 -17.44
C GLU A 2 8.43 -1.57 -16.44
N TYR A 3 9.37 -0.89 -15.79
CA TYR A 3 9.07 0.19 -14.86
C TYR A 3 8.40 1.37 -15.56
N LYS A 4 8.85 1.71 -16.76
CA LYS A 4 8.25 2.79 -17.54
C LYS A 4 6.81 2.42 -17.94
N ALA A 5 6.59 1.21 -18.42
CA ALA A 5 5.26 0.72 -18.78
C ALA A 5 4.30 0.71 -17.57
N LEU A 6 4.79 0.29 -16.39
CA LEU A 6 4.05 0.37 -15.12
C LEU A 6 3.65 1.81 -14.79
N LYS A 7 4.59 2.73 -14.83
CA LYS A 7 4.35 4.14 -14.49
C LYS A 7 3.38 4.80 -15.48
N ASP A 8 3.57 4.58 -16.77
CA ASP A 8 2.71 5.13 -17.83
C ASP A 8 1.29 4.57 -17.71
N GLY A 9 1.14 3.25 -17.50
CA GLY A 9 -0.14 2.59 -17.33
C GLY A 9 -0.89 3.06 -16.07
N LEU A 10 -0.19 3.25 -14.94
CA LEU A 10 -0.77 3.81 -13.73
C LEU A 10 -1.17 5.27 -13.91
N THR A 11 -0.39 6.05 -14.63
CA THR A 11 -0.74 7.44 -14.94
C THR A 11 -2.06 7.50 -15.69
N GLU A 12 -2.25 6.67 -16.71
CA GLU A 12 -3.52 6.63 -17.46
C GLU A 12 -4.69 6.09 -16.62
N SER A 13 -4.45 5.11 -15.75
CA SER A 13 -5.49 4.61 -14.83
C SER A 13 -5.95 5.70 -13.85
N VAL A 14 -5.02 6.47 -13.27
CA VAL A 14 -5.36 7.56 -12.35
C VAL A 14 -6.05 8.72 -13.11
N LYS A 15 -5.61 9.06 -14.33
CA LYS A 15 -6.32 10.04 -15.18
C LYS A 15 -7.75 9.64 -15.47
N ARG A 16 -7.98 8.35 -15.77
CA ARG A 16 -9.33 7.82 -15.99
C ARG A 16 -10.18 8.01 -14.75
N ILE A 17 -9.69 7.61 -13.58
CA ILE A 17 -10.40 7.75 -12.31
C ILE A 17 -10.69 9.22 -11.98
N LEU A 18 -9.74 10.13 -12.21
CA LEU A 18 -9.96 11.57 -12.03
C LEU A 18 -11.12 12.10 -12.88
N ARG A 19 -11.21 11.66 -14.14
CA ARG A 19 -12.30 12.06 -15.04
C ARG A 19 -13.66 11.46 -14.66
N GLU A 20 -13.66 10.23 -14.14
CA GLU A 20 -14.88 9.52 -13.72
C GLU A 20 -15.43 10.03 -12.39
N GLU A 21 -14.57 10.34 -11.43
CA GLU A 21 -14.97 10.63 -10.05
C GLU A 21 -14.98 12.15 -9.73
N THR A 22 -14.37 12.95 -10.57
CA THR A 22 -14.21 14.39 -10.33
C THR A 22 -14.43 15.21 -11.62
N SER A 23 -14.51 16.54 -11.48
CA SER A 23 -14.56 17.47 -12.63
C SER A 23 -13.18 17.99 -13.03
N ILE A 24 -12.09 17.32 -12.58
CA ILE A 24 -10.72 17.80 -12.75
C ILE A 24 -10.24 17.56 -14.18
N ILE A 25 -9.75 18.62 -14.82
CA ILE A 25 -9.11 18.55 -16.14
C ILE A 25 -7.71 17.98 -15.97
N THR A 26 -7.38 16.94 -16.73
CA THR A 26 -6.11 16.18 -16.60
C THR A 26 -5.06 16.56 -17.64
N GLU A 27 -5.15 17.71 -18.30
CA GLU A 27 -4.12 18.20 -19.22
C GLU A 27 -2.80 18.46 -18.45
N GLY A 28 -1.67 17.98 -18.97
CA GLY A 28 -0.37 18.11 -18.30
C GLY A 28 -0.19 17.28 -17.03
N PHE A 29 -1.18 16.43 -16.67
CA PHE A 29 -1.12 15.60 -15.48
C PHE A 29 -0.01 14.54 -15.57
N ASN A 30 0.73 14.41 -14.46
CA ASN A 30 1.56 13.25 -14.13
C ASN A 30 1.35 12.88 -12.64
N LEU A 31 1.80 11.71 -12.24
CA LEU A 31 1.57 11.21 -10.88
C LEU A 31 2.27 12.05 -9.81
N GLU A 32 3.45 12.59 -10.11
CA GLU A 32 4.24 13.42 -9.20
C GLU A 32 3.54 14.73 -8.83
N ASN A 33 2.79 15.31 -9.79
CA ASN A 33 2.07 16.57 -9.60
C ASN A 33 0.58 16.41 -9.25
N TYR A 34 0.14 15.21 -8.89
CA TYR A 34 -1.25 14.91 -8.51
C TYR A 34 -1.83 15.93 -7.53
N HIS A 35 -1.08 16.36 -6.52
CA HIS A 35 -1.51 17.32 -5.50
C HIS A 35 -1.78 18.73 -6.04
N HIS A 36 -1.26 19.08 -7.21
CA HIS A 36 -1.60 20.34 -7.87
C HIS A 36 -3.00 20.30 -8.49
N TYR A 37 -3.47 19.12 -8.86
CA TYR A 37 -4.81 18.89 -9.43
C TYR A 37 -5.83 18.60 -8.34
N VAL A 38 -5.52 17.72 -7.41
CA VAL A 38 -6.43 17.23 -6.36
C VAL A 38 -6.09 17.91 -5.03
N LYS A 39 -6.62 19.12 -4.85
CA LYS A 39 -6.35 19.98 -3.68
C LYS A 39 -7.28 19.70 -2.51
N SER A 40 -8.54 19.35 -2.78
CA SER A 40 -9.52 19.08 -1.74
C SER A 40 -9.37 17.66 -1.17
N ASN A 41 -9.68 17.49 0.12
CA ASN A 41 -9.74 16.17 0.74
C ASN A 41 -10.92 15.35 0.19
N GLU A 42 -12.01 16.01 -0.20
CA GLU A 42 -13.18 15.35 -0.78
C GLU A 42 -12.83 14.66 -2.10
N ASP A 43 -12.22 15.38 -3.05
CA ASP A 43 -11.82 14.81 -4.33
C ASP A 43 -10.75 13.74 -4.14
N HIS A 44 -9.78 13.98 -3.24
CA HIS A 44 -8.79 12.97 -2.89
C HIS A 44 -9.44 11.70 -2.37
N PHE A 45 -10.43 11.80 -1.50
CA PHE A 45 -11.15 10.65 -0.96
C PHE A 45 -11.89 9.87 -2.06
N LYS A 46 -12.57 10.55 -3.01
CA LYS A 46 -13.21 9.92 -4.17
C LYS A 46 -12.19 9.09 -4.97
N VAL A 47 -11.06 9.70 -5.30
CA VAL A 47 -10.00 9.03 -6.08
C VAL A 47 -9.41 7.84 -5.32
N VAL A 48 -9.01 8.01 -4.04
CA VAL A 48 -8.37 6.91 -3.29
C VAL A 48 -9.33 5.79 -2.94
N SER A 49 -10.63 6.05 -2.84
CA SER A 49 -11.65 5.01 -2.71
C SER A 49 -11.64 4.09 -3.94
N ARG A 50 -11.64 4.67 -5.15
CA ARG A 50 -11.55 3.90 -6.40
C ARG A 50 -10.21 3.20 -6.59
N THR A 51 -9.10 3.84 -6.23
CA THR A 51 -7.76 3.25 -6.39
C THR A 51 -7.44 2.13 -5.40
N ARG A 52 -8.32 1.84 -4.45
CA ARG A 52 -8.19 0.71 -3.51
C ARG A 52 -8.90 -0.57 -3.97
N ASP A 53 -9.80 -0.46 -4.94
CA ASP A 53 -10.69 -1.54 -5.38
C ASP A 53 -10.42 -1.92 -6.85
N LEU A 54 -9.15 -1.90 -7.26
CA LEU A 54 -8.73 -2.26 -8.62
C LEU A 54 -8.29 -3.72 -8.69
N PHE A 55 -8.48 -4.33 -9.85
CA PHE A 55 -7.97 -5.66 -10.17
C PHE A 55 -6.89 -5.58 -11.24
N SER A 56 -6.19 -6.68 -11.48
CA SER A 56 -5.13 -6.74 -12.50
C SER A 56 -5.60 -6.31 -13.90
N ASP A 57 -6.87 -6.55 -14.20
CA ASP A 57 -7.47 -6.25 -15.50
C ASP A 57 -7.86 -4.78 -15.67
N ASP A 58 -7.87 -4.01 -14.58
CA ASP A 58 -8.12 -2.56 -14.60
C ASP A 58 -6.91 -1.73 -15.09
N PHE A 59 -5.77 -2.37 -15.26
CA PHE A 59 -4.53 -1.71 -15.64
C PHE A 59 -4.16 -2.00 -17.10
N ASN A 60 -3.63 -0.99 -17.79
CA ASN A 60 -3.14 -1.12 -19.18
C ASN A 60 -1.74 -1.76 -19.27
N PHE A 61 -1.27 -2.39 -18.20
CA PHE A 61 -0.01 -3.11 -18.17
C PHE A 61 -0.19 -4.45 -17.45
N PRO A 62 0.57 -5.49 -17.83
CA PRO A 62 0.36 -6.83 -17.33
C PRO A 62 1.00 -7.03 -15.94
N VAL A 63 0.36 -6.56 -14.86
CA VAL A 63 0.86 -6.69 -13.47
C VAL A 63 1.24 -8.14 -13.15
N MET A 64 0.42 -9.09 -13.59
CA MET A 64 0.60 -10.51 -13.25
C MET A 64 1.75 -11.20 -13.99
N THR A 65 2.39 -10.55 -14.97
CA THR A 65 3.64 -11.10 -15.56
C THR A 65 4.81 -11.13 -14.59
N LEU A 66 4.73 -10.40 -13.47
CA LEU A 66 5.70 -10.49 -12.39
C LEU A 66 5.60 -11.81 -11.61
N LEU A 67 4.45 -12.48 -11.64
CA LEU A 67 4.14 -13.65 -10.83
C LEU A 67 5.20 -14.77 -10.93
N PRO A 68 5.61 -15.26 -12.12
CA PRO A 68 6.60 -16.33 -12.21
C PRO A 68 7.96 -15.97 -11.60
N ARG A 69 8.35 -14.69 -11.66
CA ARG A 69 9.60 -14.22 -11.03
C ARG A 69 9.49 -14.19 -9.52
N LEU A 70 8.36 -13.73 -8.99
CA LEU A 70 8.10 -13.70 -7.55
C LEU A 70 8.03 -15.11 -6.97
N GLU A 71 7.35 -16.05 -7.65
CA GLU A 71 7.31 -17.46 -7.31
C GLU A 71 8.72 -18.10 -7.25
N LYS A 72 9.56 -17.79 -8.24
CA LYS A 72 10.95 -18.27 -8.25
C LYS A 72 11.76 -17.75 -7.05
N ILE A 73 11.59 -16.47 -6.69
CA ILE A 73 12.28 -15.84 -5.55
C ILE A 73 11.80 -16.44 -4.23
N LEU A 74 10.50 -16.65 -4.08
CA LEU A 74 9.88 -17.13 -2.86
C LEU A 74 9.89 -18.65 -2.72
N ASN A 75 10.19 -19.37 -3.81
CA ASN A 75 10.22 -20.83 -3.89
C ASN A 75 8.87 -21.50 -3.53
N PHE A 76 7.76 -20.85 -3.89
CA PHE A 76 6.41 -21.42 -3.81
C PHE A 76 5.46 -20.75 -4.80
N LYS A 77 4.34 -21.41 -5.09
CA LYS A 77 3.31 -20.89 -5.97
C LYS A 77 2.49 -19.79 -5.31
N LEU A 78 2.06 -18.81 -6.10
CA LEU A 78 1.30 -17.66 -5.67
C LEU A 78 -0.06 -17.58 -6.36
N SER A 79 -1.05 -17.06 -5.66
CA SER A 79 -2.40 -16.83 -6.16
C SER A 79 -2.91 -15.45 -5.71
N ASP A 80 -3.63 -14.75 -6.58
CA ASP A 80 -4.40 -13.56 -6.24
C ASP A 80 -5.81 -13.89 -5.71
N ILE A 81 -6.12 -15.19 -5.53
CA ILE A 81 -7.40 -15.65 -4.97
C ILE A 81 -7.20 -15.97 -3.49
N ASP A 82 -8.04 -15.37 -2.63
CA ASP A 82 -8.10 -15.72 -1.21
C ASP A 82 -8.55 -17.19 -1.07
N PRO A 83 -7.78 -18.06 -0.43
CA PRO A 83 -8.13 -19.47 -0.32
C PRO A 83 -9.37 -19.73 0.52
N LYS A 84 -9.76 -18.80 1.42
CA LYS A 84 -10.95 -18.91 2.28
C LYS A 84 -12.19 -18.34 1.59
N THR A 85 -12.16 -17.08 1.18
CA THR A 85 -13.33 -16.40 0.60
C THR A 85 -13.54 -16.72 -0.88
N LYS A 86 -12.51 -17.22 -1.56
CA LYS A 86 -12.46 -17.43 -3.02
C LYS A 86 -12.57 -16.15 -3.83
N GLU A 87 -12.43 -15.02 -3.19
CA GLU A 87 -12.43 -13.70 -3.83
C GLU A 87 -11.06 -13.34 -4.39
N LYS A 88 -11.06 -12.61 -5.49
CA LYS A 88 -9.84 -12.06 -6.08
C LYS A 88 -9.37 -10.87 -5.27
N MET A 89 -8.06 -10.81 -5.00
CA MET A 89 -7.48 -9.71 -4.24
C MET A 89 -7.34 -8.43 -5.07
N HIS A 90 -7.67 -7.33 -4.44
CA HIS A 90 -7.48 -6.01 -5.02
C HIS A 90 -6.00 -5.61 -5.11
N ILE A 91 -5.71 -4.84 -6.13
CA ILE A 91 -4.46 -4.11 -6.29
C ILE A 91 -4.72 -2.65 -5.90
N ILE A 92 -3.93 -2.14 -4.98
CA ILE A 92 -4.13 -0.82 -4.39
C ILE A 92 -3.10 0.15 -4.96
N VAL A 93 -3.56 1.24 -5.53
CA VAL A 93 -2.70 2.39 -5.84
C VAL A 93 -2.71 3.33 -4.66
N ARG A 94 -1.60 3.40 -3.94
CA ARG A 94 -1.41 4.30 -2.80
C ARG A 94 -0.94 5.66 -3.28
N ILE A 95 -1.73 6.69 -3.04
CA ILE A 95 -1.43 8.08 -3.39
C ILE A 95 -1.31 8.87 -2.09
N ASN A 96 -0.15 9.48 -1.86
CA ASN A 96 0.10 10.33 -0.69
C ASN A 96 0.59 11.69 -1.16
N ARG A 97 -0.24 12.71 -0.97
CA ARG A 97 0.10 14.10 -1.25
C ARG A 97 1.22 14.57 -0.31
N PRO A 98 2.04 15.54 -0.72
CA PRO A 98 3.08 16.09 0.14
C PRO A 98 2.46 16.80 1.36
N GLN A 99 3.13 16.72 2.51
CA GLN A 99 2.75 17.42 3.75
C GLN A 99 1.30 17.20 4.19
N SER A 100 0.73 16.00 3.89
CA SER A 100 -0.67 15.67 4.18
C SER A 100 -0.79 14.48 5.14
N ASN A 101 -2.02 14.25 5.63
CA ASN A 101 -2.36 13.11 6.48
C ASN A 101 -2.84 11.89 5.65
N ASP A 102 -2.41 11.78 4.40
CA ASP A 102 -2.77 10.69 3.48
C ASP A 102 -1.98 9.41 3.82
N PHE A 103 -2.05 8.90 5.05
CA PHE A 103 -1.32 7.72 5.49
C PHE A 103 -2.18 6.79 6.34
N ASN A 104 -1.80 5.52 6.42
CA ASN A 104 -2.32 4.60 7.42
C ASN A 104 -1.40 4.60 8.65
N PRO A 105 -1.95 4.52 9.87
CA PRO A 105 -1.14 4.42 11.09
C PRO A 105 -0.31 3.13 11.11
N PRO A 106 0.67 2.99 12.01
CA PRO A 106 1.43 1.75 12.17
C PRO A 106 0.51 0.57 12.46
N HIS A 107 0.60 -0.50 11.69
CA HIS A 107 -0.24 -1.69 11.80
C HIS A 107 0.48 -2.94 11.26
N LYS A 108 -0.09 -4.10 11.52
CA LYS A 108 0.11 -5.34 10.77
C LYS A 108 -1.14 -5.61 9.95
N ASP A 109 -1.04 -6.35 8.86
CA ASP A 109 -2.23 -6.81 8.15
C ASP A 109 -2.90 -8.00 8.84
N VAL A 110 -2.11 -8.83 9.53
CA VAL A 110 -2.57 -10.01 10.27
C VAL A 110 -1.96 -10.02 11.67
N TYR A 111 -2.78 -10.37 12.66
CA TYR A 111 -2.40 -10.50 14.08
C TYR A 111 -2.62 -11.94 14.56
N HIS A 112 -1.60 -12.55 15.14
CA HIS A 112 -1.72 -13.88 15.75
C HIS A 112 -2.76 -13.89 16.89
N GLY A 113 -3.65 -14.87 16.90
CA GLY A 113 -4.61 -15.11 17.98
C GLY A 113 -5.76 -14.11 18.09
N VAL A 114 -5.95 -13.25 17.09
CA VAL A 114 -7.03 -12.23 17.08
C VAL A 114 -8.00 -12.45 15.92
N ASP A 115 -7.53 -13.03 14.83
CA ASP A 115 -8.40 -13.40 13.73
C ASP A 115 -9.23 -14.61 14.15
N ILE A 116 -10.51 -14.34 14.31
CA ILE A 116 -11.54 -15.03 15.10
C ILE A 116 -11.66 -16.53 14.81
N ASP A 117 -11.12 -17.03 13.72
CA ASP A 117 -11.29 -18.42 13.28
C ASP A 117 -9.98 -19.23 13.23
N ASN A 118 -8.91 -18.81 13.88
CA ASN A 118 -7.58 -19.40 13.76
C ASN A 118 -7.05 -19.51 12.31
N TYR A 119 -7.71 -18.81 11.38
CA TYR A 119 -7.28 -18.76 10.00
C TYR A 119 -6.39 -17.55 9.81
N ILE A 120 -5.10 -17.81 9.71
CA ILE A 120 -4.12 -16.80 9.32
C ILE A 120 -3.84 -17.02 7.84
N PRO A 121 -4.31 -16.16 6.95
CA PRO A 121 -4.00 -16.30 5.53
C PRO A 121 -2.51 -16.18 5.31
N LEU A 122 -1.91 -17.21 4.68
CA LEU A 122 -0.52 -17.15 4.26
C LEU A 122 -0.42 -16.29 3.01
N PHE A 123 -0.37 -14.98 3.20
CA PHE A 123 -0.12 -14.05 2.12
C PHE A 123 1.16 -13.24 2.35
N VAL A 124 1.71 -12.79 1.26
CA VAL A 124 2.90 -11.94 1.20
C VAL A 124 2.49 -10.60 0.60
N ASN A 125 2.96 -9.53 1.19
CA ASN A 125 2.77 -8.17 0.69
C ASN A 125 3.85 -7.80 -0.32
N PHE A 126 3.41 -7.11 -1.35
CA PHE A 126 4.27 -6.53 -2.39
C PHE A 126 4.01 -5.04 -2.44
N TRP A 127 5.07 -4.27 -2.36
CA TRP A 127 5.01 -2.82 -2.46
C TRP A 127 6.03 -2.33 -3.49
N ILE A 128 5.55 -1.63 -4.52
CA ILE A 128 6.33 -1.16 -5.66
C ILE A 128 6.29 0.36 -5.69
N PRO A 129 7.42 1.07 -5.50
CA PRO A 129 7.47 2.52 -5.66
C PRO A 129 7.29 2.89 -7.15
N VAL A 130 6.39 3.82 -7.43
CA VAL A 130 6.10 4.29 -8.79
C VAL A 130 6.64 5.68 -9.03
N CYS A 131 6.38 6.62 -8.13
CA CYS A 131 6.97 7.96 -8.17
C CYS A 131 7.00 8.61 -6.79
N GLY A 132 7.72 9.71 -6.63
CA GLY A 132 7.81 10.47 -5.39
C GLY A 132 8.39 9.70 -4.20
N SER A 133 9.00 8.54 -4.43
CA SER A 133 9.58 7.67 -3.39
C SER A 133 11.03 8.02 -3.12
N THR A 134 11.30 8.59 -1.95
CA THR A 134 12.61 9.05 -1.48
C THR A 134 12.86 8.59 -0.05
N ASN A 135 13.96 9.02 0.55
CA ASN A 135 14.21 8.83 1.99
C ASN A 135 13.22 9.60 2.89
N LYS A 136 12.42 10.54 2.33
CA LYS A 136 11.41 11.31 3.06
C LYS A 136 9.98 10.76 2.88
N SER A 137 9.77 9.84 1.93
CA SER A 137 8.43 9.40 1.53
C SER A 137 8.26 7.89 1.35
N ASN A 138 9.34 7.10 1.29
CA ASN A 138 9.27 5.64 1.20
C ASN A 138 8.48 5.00 2.36
N LEU A 139 7.95 3.79 2.14
CA LEU A 139 7.19 3.05 3.14
C LEU A 139 8.03 2.77 4.39
N PRO A 140 7.61 3.25 5.58
CA PRO A 140 8.25 2.88 6.82
C PRO A 140 7.87 1.49 7.29
N VAL A 141 8.85 0.76 7.82
CA VAL A 141 8.70 -0.60 8.33
C VAL A 141 9.47 -0.77 9.64
N VAL A 142 9.13 -1.79 10.41
CA VAL A 142 9.91 -2.26 11.56
C VAL A 142 10.61 -3.56 11.17
N PRO A 143 11.89 -3.55 10.82
CA PRO A 143 12.61 -4.76 10.44
C PRO A 143 12.51 -5.85 11.51
N LYS A 144 12.24 -7.10 11.08
CA LYS A 144 12.10 -8.29 11.94
C LYS A 144 10.88 -8.28 12.89
N SER A 145 10.00 -7.30 12.83
CA SER A 145 8.82 -7.25 13.72
C SER A 145 7.81 -8.39 13.51
N HIS A 146 7.84 -9.05 12.35
CA HIS A 146 7.06 -10.27 12.09
C HIS A 146 7.46 -11.46 12.99
N LEU A 147 8.62 -11.40 13.65
CA LEU A 147 9.11 -12.40 14.59
C LEU A 147 8.77 -12.06 16.06
N LEU A 148 8.17 -10.89 16.32
CA LEU A 148 7.78 -10.49 17.67
C LEU A 148 6.52 -11.22 18.11
N SER A 149 6.50 -11.66 19.36
CA SER A 149 5.27 -12.14 20.02
C SER A 149 4.24 -11.00 20.10
N GLU A 150 2.97 -11.31 19.90
CA GLU A 150 1.88 -10.33 20.03
C GLU A 150 1.80 -9.69 21.45
N SER A 151 2.26 -10.40 22.48
CA SER A 151 2.37 -9.87 23.85
C SER A 151 3.32 -8.67 23.98
N LYS A 152 4.21 -8.47 23.01
CA LYS A 152 5.14 -7.34 22.93
C LYS A 152 4.63 -6.18 22.08
N VAL A 153 3.42 -6.29 21.52
CA VAL A 153 2.84 -5.29 20.63
C VAL A 153 1.66 -4.61 21.32
N LEU A 154 1.87 -3.35 21.71
CA LEU A 154 0.78 -2.53 22.26
C LEU A 154 -0.03 -1.91 21.11
N ARG A 155 -1.30 -2.24 21.02
CA ARG A 155 -2.20 -1.80 19.94
C ARG A 155 -3.63 -1.58 20.40
N THR A 156 -4.45 -0.94 19.56
CA THR A 156 -5.91 -0.90 19.74
C THR A 156 -6.54 -2.26 19.40
N ILE A 157 -7.74 -2.49 19.94
CA ILE A 157 -8.58 -3.64 19.59
C ILE A 157 -9.66 -3.15 18.62
N GLY A 158 -9.75 -3.74 17.45
CA GLY A 158 -10.61 -3.24 16.37
C GLY A 158 -10.03 -2.01 15.67
N GLY A 159 -10.86 -1.23 15.01
CA GLY A 159 -10.44 0.01 14.37
C GLY A 159 -9.97 1.09 15.36
N SER A 160 -9.61 2.23 14.86
CA SER A 160 -9.09 3.35 15.65
C SER A 160 -9.43 4.68 15.03
N GLU A 161 -9.30 5.75 15.80
CA GLU A 161 -9.33 7.12 15.34
C GLU A 161 -7.98 7.78 15.64
N VAL A 162 -7.39 8.40 14.64
CA VAL A 162 -6.12 9.14 14.75
C VAL A 162 -6.32 10.48 14.04
N GLU A 163 -6.12 11.58 14.76
CA GLU A 163 -6.28 12.95 14.25
C GLU A 163 -7.63 13.18 13.54
N GLY A 164 -8.72 12.65 14.10
CA GLY A 164 -10.07 12.78 13.55
C GLY A 164 -10.39 11.82 12.39
N ASN A 165 -9.44 11.04 11.93
CA ASN A 165 -9.64 10.06 10.86
C ASN A 165 -9.90 8.66 11.45
N LYS A 166 -10.95 7.99 10.96
CA LYS A 166 -11.29 6.62 11.36
C LYS A 166 -10.58 5.60 10.49
N TYR A 167 -9.94 4.63 11.12
CA TYR A 167 -9.22 3.53 10.48
C TYR A 167 -9.85 2.18 10.86
N ARG A 168 -9.95 1.26 9.90
CA ARG A 168 -10.40 -0.12 10.16
C ARG A 168 -9.29 -1.00 10.75
N VAL A 169 -8.04 -0.62 10.56
CA VAL A 169 -6.88 -1.36 11.08
C VAL A 169 -6.66 -1.09 12.57
N CYS A 170 -6.15 -2.08 13.29
CA CYS A 170 -5.65 -1.88 14.66
C CYS A 170 -4.40 -1.01 14.60
N VAL A 171 -4.40 0.10 15.33
CA VAL A 171 -3.23 0.98 15.42
C VAL A 171 -2.25 0.44 16.44
N ILE A 172 -1.01 0.23 16.02
CA ILE A 172 0.09 -0.15 16.91
C ILE A 172 0.72 1.13 17.48
N LYS A 173 0.81 1.18 18.81
CA LYS A 173 1.39 2.31 19.56
C LYS A 173 2.86 2.09 19.88
N SER A 174 3.24 0.85 20.20
CA SER A 174 4.63 0.48 20.47
C SER A 174 4.85 -1.02 20.29
N TRP A 175 6.10 -1.42 20.14
CA TRP A 175 6.54 -2.81 20.05
C TRP A 175 7.85 -3.00 20.80
N ASP A 176 7.86 -3.94 21.74
CA ASP A 176 9.00 -4.24 22.63
C ASP A 176 9.58 -2.95 23.28
N GLY A 177 8.68 -2.04 23.71
CA GLY A 177 9.03 -0.74 24.29
C GLY A 177 9.52 0.33 23.31
N LYS A 178 9.51 0.05 21.99
CA LYS A 178 9.93 0.97 20.92
C LYS A 178 8.73 1.46 20.12
N ASN A 179 8.90 2.55 19.39
CA ASN A 179 7.89 3.13 18.50
C ASN A 179 8.46 3.73 17.20
N GLU A 180 9.73 3.46 16.90
CA GLU A 180 10.40 4.03 15.74
C GLU A 180 10.30 3.08 14.53
N LEU A 181 9.84 3.62 13.39
CA LEU A 181 9.87 2.97 12.10
C LEU A 181 11.06 3.43 11.28
N VAL A 182 11.60 2.53 10.46
CA VAL A 182 12.69 2.82 9.54
C VAL A 182 12.15 2.86 8.11
N ARG A 183 12.42 3.93 7.38
CA ARG A 183 12.03 4.01 5.97
C ARG A 183 12.76 2.96 5.14
N SER A 184 12.01 2.23 4.34
CA SER A 184 12.59 1.27 3.38
C SER A 184 13.50 2.01 2.39
N LYS A 185 14.49 1.27 1.85
CA LYS A 185 15.44 1.82 0.87
C LYS A 185 15.17 1.28 -0.54
N VAL A 186 13.94 0.81 -0.78
CA VAL A 186 13.54 0.29 -2.09
C VAL A 186 13.57 1.40 -3.14
N LYS A 187 14.06 1.06 -4.33
CA LYS A 187 14.23 1.98 -5.46
C LYS A 187 13.23 1.67 -6.58
N TYR A 188 13.09 2.58 -7.52
CA TYR A 188 12.31 2.33 -8.74
C TYR A 188 12.84 1.11 -9.50
N GLY A 189 11.92 0.30 -10.01
CA GLY A 189 12.24 -0.99 -10.63
C GLY A 189 12.50 -2.14 -9.64
N GLN A 190 12.37 -1.90 -8.33
CA GLN A 190 12.45 -2.91 -7.28
C GLN A 190 11.08 -3.13 -6.62
N VAL A 191 10.92 -4.28 -6.00
CA VAL A 191 9.74 -4.65 -5.21
C VAL A 191 10.18 -4.89 -3.76
N LEU A 192 9.50 -4.27 -2.82
CA LEU A 192 9.60 -4.61 -1.40
C LEU A 192 8.63 -5.76 -1.12
N ILE A 193 9.16 -6.91 -0.70
CA ILE A 193 8.40 -8.11 -0.33
C ILE A 193 8.45 -8.25 1.18
N PHE A 194 7.29 -8.40 1.83
CA PHE A 194 7.26 -8.52 3.29
C PHE A 194 6.06 -9.32 3.80
N SER A 195 6.25 -9.90 4.99
CA SER A 195 5.23 -10.69 5.68
C SER A 195 4.03 -9.84 6.10
N SER A 196 2.82 -10.40 6.04
CA SER A 196 1.60 -9.81 6.58
C SER A 196 1.67 -9.44 8.08
N HIS A 197 2.60 -10.07 8.82
CA HIS A 197 2.87 -9.78 10.24
C HIS A 197 3.91 -8.68 10.46
N LEU A 198 4.52 -8.11 9.41
CA LEU A 198 5.48 -7.02 9.57
C LEU A 198 4.75 -5.74 9.98
N ILE A 199 5.25 -5.06 11.00
CA ILE A 199 4.76 -3.72 11.37
C ILE A 199 5.22 -2.73 10.30
N HIS A 200 4.26 -2.03 9.72
CA HIS A 200 4.47 -1.02 8.69
C HIS A 200 3.40 0.08 8.77
N GLY A 201 3.54 1.12 7.98
CA GLY A 201 2.59 2.24 7.98
C GLY A 201 3.26 3.57 8.34
N LEU A 202 2.46 4.56 8.74
CA LEU A 202 2.91 5.93 9.00
C LEU A 202 3.73 6.49 7.84
N ALA A 203 3.26 6.22 6.62
CA ALA A 203 3.97 6.57 5.39
C ALA A 203 3.76 8.04 5.01
N LEU A 204 4.06 8.95 5.95
CA LEU A 204 4.05 10.39 5.74
C LEU A 204 4.92 10.75 4.54
N ASN A 205 4.39 11.59 3.67
CA ASN A 205 5.15 12.17 2.57
C ASN A 205 5.69 13.53 3.00
N ASN A 206 6.95 13.55 3.45
CA ASN A 206 7.63 14.77 3.91
C ASN A 206 8.32 15.54 2.77
N GLU A 207 8.02 15.22 1.51
CA GLU A 207 8.38 16.08 0.39
C GLU A 207 7.52 17.34 0.40
N THR A 208 8.03 18.41 -0.20
CA THR A 208 7.34 19.71 -0.23
C THR A 208 6.43 19.86 -1.45
N ASP A 209 6.80 19.26 -2.58
CA ASP A 209 6.15 19.47 -3.87
C ASP A 209 6.21 18.22 -4.76
N MET A 210 6.00 17.04 -4.17
CA MET A 210 6.01 15.78 -4.93
C MET A 210 5.07 14.76 -4.29
N THR A 211 4.04 14.36 -5.02
CA THR A 211 3.16 13.26 -4.62
C THR A 211 3.90 11.92 -4.70
N ARG A 212 3.81 11.11 -3.65
CA ARG A 212 4.27 9.73 -3.69
C ARG A 212 3.15 8.80 -4.16
N VAL A 213 3.46 7.98 -5.17
CA VAL A 213 2.57 6.91 -5.63
C VAL A 213 3.30 5.58 -5.54
N ALA A 214 2.61 4.57 -5.04
CA ALA A 214 3.08 3.20 -4.96
C ALA A 214 1.96 2.23 -5.32
N LEU A 215 2.32 1.08 -5.88
CA LEU A 215 1.43 -0.05 -6.10
C LEU A 215 1.60 -1.03 -4.93
N GLU A 216 0.48 -1.48 -4.37
CA GLU A 216 0.44 -2.44 -3.26
C GLU A 216 -0.53 -3.56 -3.58
N PHE A 217 -0.10 -4.79 -3.40
CA PHE A 217 -0.96 -5.97 -3.56
C PHE A 217 -0.50 -7.12 -2.68
N ARG A 218 -1.37 -8.07 -2.51
CA ARG A 218 -1.18 -9.27 -1.71
C ARG A 218 -1.36 -10.50 -2.56
N LEU A 219 -0.51 -11.49 -2.36
CA LEU A 219 -0.64 -12.79 -2.99
C LEU A 219 -0.57 -13.89 -1.95
N PHE A 220 -1.45 -14.86 -2.07
CA PHE A 220 -1.51 -16.02 -1.21
C PHE A 220 -0.56 -17.11 -1.70
N LYS A 221 -0.11 -17.95 -0.79
CA LYS A 221 0.51 -19.22 -1.16
C LYS A 221 -0.57 -20.12 -1.75
N ALA A 222 -0.39 -20.54 -3.02
CA ALA A 222 -1.27 -21.49 -3.71
C ALA A 222 -0.93 -22.95 -3.33
#